data_8224bd6568b974df55b410a121496173
#
_entry.id   8224bd6568b974df55b410a121496173
#
_cell.length_a   1.000
_cell.length_b   1.000
_cell.length_c   1.000
_cell.angle_alpha   90.00
_cell.angle_beta   90.00
_cell.angle_gamma   90.00
#
_symmetry.space_group_name_H-M   'P 1'
#
loop_
_entity.id
_entity.type
_entity.pdbx_description
1 polymer ?
#
loop_
_entity_poly.entity_id
_entity_poly.type
_entity_poly.pdbx_seq_one_letter_code
_entity_poly.pdbx_strand_id
1 'polypeptide(L)'
;MNSPANDAMHVVILGAGPAGLATGHELAAHGAAVTVLERNGYVGGLCRTVHESGYRFDLGGHRWFTKNEDLNNWFRRLMAGELVMVERISRIYYNGKYYMYPVEIGDVVKNAGPVTIVKAGFAFVAAAVRYAAMNRPIRNMKDAYTAQFGSTLYEMFFRRYTEKVWGKPCEELSADWVAQRSKGLSIWTVAREALSNRKSKVQSLIEEFMYPRDGYMRIPERMAEDIKEAGHRVLLNAAVKCIVVHGPNDIEVVYTTPDGERSLRAQHVVSTIPLSLLAQMVTPKADEPVFKAARSLDFRDLITVNLQLHRKQVSKDTWLYVQDEHILFGRLHEPKNWSRAMVPDDDHTSLVLECFCTVGDAIWSLSDDDVARRCVRDLTEKLGFIDPADVAGWNVVRTRFAYPVYDLQYAGKLAVINGFLKQFDGLHIVGRTGTFRYNNADHSIEMGLLLARKILGYDVDHMAVNTEQEYHEIKQSDQIARDHYEAGTRMPPRKFTSPT
;
A
#
# COMPACT_ATOMS: atom_id res chain seq x y z
N MET A 1 -40.82 -9.57 -33.85
CA MET A 1 -39.61 -8.80 -34.08
C MET A 1 -38.98 -8.58 -32.70
N ASN A 2 -38.03 -9.42 -32.33
CA ASN A 2 -37.31 -9.27 -31.09
C ASN A 2 -36.37 -8.08 -31.25
N SER A 3 -36.56 -7.02 -30.43
CA SER A 3 -35.53 -6.01 -30.24
C SER A 3 -34.21 -6.69 -29.89
N PRO A 4 -33.09 -6.28 -30.49
CA PRO A 4 -31.81 -6.77 -30.04
C PRO A 4 -31.69 -6.35 -28.58
N ALA A 5 -31.48 -7.33 -27.69
CA ALA A 5 -31.07 -7.07 -26.33
C ALA A 5 -29.85 -6.14 -26.44
N ASN A 6 -29.97 -4.98 -25.82
CA ASN A 6 -28.85 -4.04 -25.64
C ASN A 6 -27.77 -4.85 -24.93
N ASP A 7 -26.76 -5.35 -25.68
CA ASP A 7 -25.65 -6.12 -25.10
C ASP A 7 -24.86 -5.16 -24.19
N ALA A 8 -25.27 -5.13 -22.94
CA ALA A 8 -24.58 -4.35 -21.93
C ALA A 8 -23.11 -4.77 -21.93
N MET A 9 -22.21 -3.79 -22.03
CA MET A 9 -20.76 -4.03 -22.00
C MET A 9 -20.40 -4.92 -20.80
N HIS A 10 -19.85 -6.11 -21.08
CA HIS A 10 -19.44 -7.05 -20.05
C HIS A 10 -17.97 -6.85 -19.69
N VAL A 11 -17.69 -6.64 -18.39
CA VAL A 11 -16.36 -6.45 -17.84
C VAL A 11 -16.07 -7.55 -16.82
N VAL A 12 -14.97 -8.28 -17.04
CA VAL A 12 -14.46 -9.28 -16.08
C VAL A 12 -13.28 -8.70 -15.32
N ILE A 13 -13.34 -8.75 -13.98
CA ILE A 13 -12.34 -8.19 -13.09
C ILE A 13 -11.61 -9.33 -12.39
N LEU A 14 -10.30 -9.33 -12.47
CA LEU A 14 -9.40 -10.34 -11.90
C LEU A 14 -8.81 -9.87 -10.60
N GLY A 15 -9.38 -10.34 -9.49
CA GLY A 15 -9.02 -10.01 -8.11
C GLY A 15 -10.00 -9.07 -7.43
N ALA A 16 -10.48 -9.48 -6.24
CA ALA A 16 -11.37 -8.73 -5.36
C ALA A 16 -10.62 -7.94 -4.27
N GLY A 17 -9.47 -7.37 -4.63
CA GLY A 17 -8.80 -6.36 -3.81
C GLY A 17 -9.43 -4.97 -4.01
N PRO A 18 -8.97 -3.93 -3.27
CA PRO A 18 -9.56 -2.59 -3.32
C PRO A 18 -9.66 -2.00 -4.73
N ALA A 19 -8.61 -2.14 -5.56
CA ALA A 19 -8.61 -1.59 -6.91
C ALA A 19 -9.62 -2.28 -7.84
N GLY A 20 -9.67 -3.62 -7.81
CA GLY A 20 -10.61 -4.38 -8.64
C GLY A 20 -12.06 -4.12 -8.24
N LEU A 21 -12.34 -4.14 -6.94
CA LEU A 21 -13.69 -3.85 -6.44
C LEU A 21 -14.12 -2.42 -6.69
N ALA A 22 -13.22 -1.42 -6.57
CA ALA A 22 -13.54 -0.03 -6.91
C ALA A 22 -13.88 0.12 -8.40
N THR A 23 -13.15 -0.59 -9.28
CA THR A 23 -13.47 -0.62 -10.71
C THR A 23 -14.84 -1.24 -10.96
N GLY A 24 -15.12 -2.40 -10.34
CA GLY A 24 -16.42 -3.09 -10.50
C GLY A 24 -17.58 -2.30 -9.94
N HIS A 25 -17.41 -1.67 -8.78
CA HIS A 25 -18.41 -0.84 -8.13
C HIS A 25 -18.82 0.36 -9.01
N GLU A 26 -17.84 1.08 -9.55
CA GLU A 26 -18.09 2.24 -10.42
C GLU A 26 -18.75 1.81 -11.75
N LEU A 27 -18.27 0.70 -12.37
CA LEU A 27 -18.87 0.16 -13.60
C LEU A 27 -20.29 -0.31 -13.39
N ALA A 28 -20.56 -1.05 -12.33
CA ALA A 28 -21.90 -1.54 -11.99
C ALA A 28 -22.88 -0.37 -11.76
N ALA A 29 -22.44 0.68 -11.08
CA ALA A 29 -23.25 1.89 -10.87
C ALA A 29 -23.59 2.64 -12.18
N HIS A 30 -22.85 2.36 -13.27
CA HIS A 30 -23.09 2.95 -14.59
C HIS A 30 -23.64 1.97 -15.62
N GLY A 31 -24.19 0.83 -15.18
CA GLY A 31 -24.94 -0.11 -16.00
C GLY A 31 -24.11 -1.09 -16.84
N ALA A 32 -22.80 -1.19 -16.63
CA ALA A 32 -21.99 -2.25 -17.23
C ALA A 32 -22.26 -3.59 -16.51
N ALA A 33 -22.27 -4.70 -17.24
CA ALA A 33 -22.35 -6.03 -16.67
C ALA A 33 -20.97 -6.41 -16.05
N VAL A 34 -20.92 -6.68 -14.75
CA VAL A 34 -19.67 -6.91 -14.01
C VAL A 34 -19.60 -8.34 -13.49
N THR A 35 -18.45 -8.99 -13.67
CA THR A 35 -18.11 -10.24 -12.99
C THR A 35 -16.71 -10.12 -12.37
N VAL A 36 -16.61 -10.21 -11.04
CA VAL A 36 -15.35 -10.22 -10.29
C VAL A 36 -14.96 -11.66 -9.98
N LEU A 37 -13.72 -12.05 -10.29
CA LEU A 37 -13.14 -13.35 -9.99
C LEU A 37 -12.08 -13.19 -8.88
N GLU A 38 -12.25 -13.88 -7.76
CA GLU A 38 -11.30 -13.91 -6.66
C GLU A 38 -10.89 -15.34 -6.33
N ARG A 39 -9.60 -15.61 -6.29
CA ARG A 39 -9.06 -16.96 -6.02
C ARG A 39 -9.32 -17.46 -4.60
N ASN A 40 -9.42 -16.53 -3.64
CA ASN A 40 -9.65 -16.86 -2.23
C ASN A 40 -11.16 -16.94 -1.92
N GLY A 41 -11.51 -17.54 -0.78
CA GLY A 41 -12.87 -17.57 -0.25
C GLY A 41 -13.33 -16.25 0.41
N TYR A 42 -12.58 -15.16 0.23
CA TYR A 42 -12.84 -13.84 0.81
C TYR A 42 -12.34 -12.72 -0.10
N VAL A 43 -12.92 -11.55 0.05
CA VAL A 43 -12.47 -10.31 -0.63
C VAL A 43 -11.42 -9.58 0.20
N GLY A 44 -10.83 -8.52 -0.34
CA GLY A 44 -9.97 -7.59 0.37
C GLY A 44 -8.51 -7.57 -0.07
N GLY A 45 -7.99 -8.68 -0.60
CA GLY A 45 -6.58 -8.75 -1.00
C GLY A 45 -5.65 -8.37 0.16
N LEU A 46 -4.77 -7.38 -0.03
CA LEU A 46 -3.86 -6.89 1.02
C LEU A 46 -4.59 -6.12 2.16
N CYS A 47 -5.81 -5.68 1.94
CA CYS A 47 -6.64 -4.99 2.95
C CYS A 47 -7.51 -5.95 3.77
N ARG A 48 -7.20 -7.25 3.77
CA ARG A 48 -7.90 -8.25 4.56
C ARG A 48 -7.75 -7.99 6.05
N THR A 49 -8.87 -8.16 6.79
CA THR A 49 -8.90 -8.27 8.24
C THR A 49 -9.13 -9.74 8.62
N VAL A 50 -8.29 -10.30 9.45
CA VAL A 50 -8.42 -11.68 9.97
C VAL A 50 -9.20 -11.64 11.25
N HIS A 51 -10.18 -12.55 11.38
CA HIS A 51 -11.00 -12.69 12.58
C HIS A 51 -10.61 -13.98 13.30
N GLU A 52 -10.25 -13.85 14.57
CA GLU A 52 -9.85 -14.97 15.41
C GLU A 52 -10.24 -14.74 16.86
N SER A 53 -11.06 -15.64 17.45
CA SER A 53 -11.44 -15.61 18.88
C SER A 53 -11.96 -14.25 19.39
N GLY A 54 -12.72 -13.53 18.55
CA GLY A 54 -13.24 -12.19 18.87
C GLY A 54 -12.28 -11.02 18.59
N TYR A 55 -11.03 -11.31 18.23
CA TYR A 55 -10.08 -10.31 17.77
C TYR A 55 -10.17 -10.11 16.26
N ARG A 56 -9.77 -8.92 15.82
CA ARG A 56 -9.64 -8.56 14.41
C ARG A 56 -8.23 -8.02 14.15
N PHE A 57 -7.60 -8.49 13.06
CA PHE A 57 -6.23 -8.16 12.71
C PHE A 57 -6.13 -7.78 11.24
N ASP A 58 -5.79 -6.54 10.95
CA ASP A 58 -5.44 -6.13 9.59
C ASP A 58 -4.05 -6.66 9.22
N LEU A 59 -3.85 -6.98 7.95
CA LEU A 59 -2.55 -7.47 7.45
C LEU A 59 -1.50 -6.35 7.33
N GLY A 60 -1.38 -5.56 8.38
CA GLY A 60 -0.52 -4.38 8.48
C GLY A 60 -1.30 -3.10 8.75
N GLY A 61 -0.57 -2.02 9.02
CA GLY A 61 -1.18 -0.73 9.35
C GLY A 61 -1.78 -0.06 8.12
N HIS A 62 -3.09 -0.16 7.93
CA HIS A 62 -3.83 0.51 6.87
C HIS A 62 -4.57 1.72 7.43
N ARG A 63 -4.43 2.87 6.78
CA ARG A 63 -5.17 4.10 7.13
C ARG A 63 -5.79 4.70 5.88
N TRP A 64 -6.93 5.35 6.03
CA TRP A 64 -7.49 6.16 4.96
C TRP A 64 -6.92 7.57 5.04
N PHE A 65 -6.22 7.95 4.00
CA PHE A 65 -5.71 9.31 3.87
C PHE A 65 -5.52 9.67 2.41
N THR A 66 -6.25 10.68 1.97
CA THR A 66 -6.08 11.32 0.66
C THR A 66 -6.36 12.81 0.77
N LYS A 67 -5.75 13.61 -0.08
CA LYS A 67 -6.05 15.03 -0.26
C LYS A 67 -7.20 15.27 -1.22
N ASN A 68 -7.58 14.24 -1.97
CA ASN A 68 -8.69 14.31 -2.91
C ASN A 68 -10.02 14.32 -2.13
N GLU A 69 -10.64 15.49 -2.00
CA GLU A 69 -11.90 15.64 -1.27
C GLU A 69 -13.06 14.90 -1.95
N ASP A 70 -13.06 14.74 -3.26
CA ASP A 70 -14.09 13.94 -3.95
C ASP A 70 -13.97 12.48 -3.56
N LEU A 71 -12.73 11.97 -3.43
CA LEU A 71 -12.46 10.62 -2.97
C LEU A 71 -12.80 10.47 -1.48
N ASN A 72 -12.52 11.46 -0.63
CA ASN A 72 -12.95 11.48 0.77
C ASN A 72 -14.48 11.44 0.89
N ASN A 73 -15.18 12.22 0.07
CA ASN A 73 -16.64 12.25 0.05
C ASN A 73 -17.23 10.93 -0.46
N TRP A 74 -16.63 10.33 -1.48
CA TRP A 74 -16.98 8.99 -1.93
C TRP A 74 -16.81 7.96 -0.80
N PHE A 75 -15.67 7.98 -0.12
CA PHE A 75 -15.36 7.07 0.98
C PHE A 75 -16.34 7.23 2.16
N ARG A 76 -16.65 8.47 2.56
CA ARG A 76 -17.64 8.72 3.62
C ARG A 76 -19.04 8.21 3.26
N ARG A 77 -19.43 8.30 1.98
CA ARG A 77 -20.71 7.73 1.52
C ARG A 77 -20.70 6.21 1.53
N LEU A 78 -19.63 5.59 1.02
CA LEU A 78 -19.49 4.14 1.00
C LEU A 78 -19.57 3.56 2.42
N MET A 79 -18.89 4.19 3.37
CA MET A 79 -18.71 3.70 4.74
C MET A 79 -19.65 4.39 5.75
N ALA A 80 -20.78 4.94 5.31
CA ALA A 80 -21.67 5.73 6.17
C ALA A 80 -22.02 5.00 7.48
N GLY A 81 -21.71 5.64 8.63
CA GLY A 81 -21.96 5.08 9.96
C GLY A 81 -20.95 4.05 10.47
N GLU A 82 -19.97 3.66 9.66
CA GLU A 82 -18.97 2.64 10.02
C GLU A 82 -17.56 3.21 10.27
N LEU A 83 -17.39 4.53 10.28
CA LEU A 83 -16.09 5.19 10.43
C LEU A 83 -15.83 5.67 11.85
N VAL A 84 -14.58 5.56 12.27
CA VAL A 84 -14.02 6.18 13.46
C VAL A 84 -12.88 7.11 13.07
N MET A 85 -12.67 8.18 13.87
CA MET A 85 -11.51 9.06 13.75
C MET A 85 -10.43 8.57 14.71
N VAL A 86 -9.22 8.44 14.23
CA VAL A 86 -8.08 7.90 14.98
C VAL A 86 -6.98 8.95 15.07
N GLU A 87 -6.63 9.33 16.30
CA GLU A 87 -5.44 10.16 16.55
C GLU A 87 -4.18 9.38 16.19
N ARG A 88 -3.31 10.01 15.42
CA ARG A 88 -2.07 9.38 15.00
C ARG A 88 -0.96 9.63 16.01
N ILE A 89 -0.48 8.55 16.61
CA ILE A 89 0.74 8.53 17.42
C ILE A 89 1.70 7.52 16.79
N SER A 90 2.76 8.00 16.14
CA SER A 90 3.74 7.13 15.48
C SER A 90 5.12 7.40 16.02
N ARG A 91 5.87 6.35 16.33
CA ARG A 91 7.24 6.46 16.83
C ARG A 91 8.18 5.52 16.07
N ILE A 92 9.47 5.79 16.22
CA ILE A 92 10.58 4.96 15.76
C ILE A 92 11.31 4.44 17.01
N TYR A 93 11.50 3.12 17.06
CA TYR A 93 12.41 2.49 18.01
C TYR A 93 13.76 2.28 17.35
N TYR A 94 14.80 2.85 17.94
CA TYR A 94 16.18 2.72 17.48
C TYR A 94 17.15 2.70 18.67
N ASN A 95 17.93 1.63 18.77
CA ASN A 95 18.99 1.48 19.77
C ASN A 95 18.54 1.78 21.22
N GLY A 96 17.42 1.16 21.64
CA GLY A 96 16.85 1.31 22.99
C GLY A 96 16.12 2.64 23.24
N LYS A 97 15.92 3.49 22.23
CA LYS A 97 15.29 4.80 22.34
C LYS A 97 14.12 4.97 21.39
N TYR A 98 13.18 5.85 21.78
CA TYR A 98 12.02 6.20 21.01
C TYR A 98 12.16 7.61 20.45
N TYR A 99 11.82 7.77 19.16
CA TYR A 99 11.78 9.02 18.44
C TYR A 99 10.39 9.21 17.84
N MET A 100 9.88 10.42 17.82
CA MET A 100 8.64 10.72 17.10
C MET A 100 8.82 10.52 15.60
N TYR A 101 7.76 10.08 14.93
CA TYR A 101 7.73 10.02 13.47
C TYR A 101 6.68 10.99 12.90
N PRO A 102 7.07 11.91 12.01
CA PRO A 102 8.43 12.06 11.47
C PRO A 102 9.45 12.47 12.52
N VAL A 103 10.72 12.23 12.17
CA VAL A 103 11.84 12.53 13.06
C VAL A 103 11.89 14.03 13.34
N GLU A 104 11.70 14.39 14.60
CA GLU A 104 11.84 15.76 15.08
C GLU A 104 13.28 16.02 15.50
N ILE A 105 13.83 17.18 15.08
CA ILE A 105 15.21 17.55 15.47
C ILE A 105 15.37 17.61 16.98
N GLY A 106 14.37 18.10 17.72
CA GLY A 106 14.38 18.14 19.17
C GLY A 106 14.61 16.77 19.81
N ASP A 107 13.95 15.74 19.28
CA ASP A 107 14.13 14.36 19.74
C ASP A 107 15.52 13.80 19.39
N VAL A 108 16.03 14.13 18.22
CA VAL A 108 17.39 13.73 17.82
C VAL A 108 18.43 14.39 18.74
N VAL A 109 18.27 15.70 19.00
CA VAL A 109 19.17 16.46 19.90
C VAL A 109 19.15 15.85 21.31
N LYS A 110 17.97 15.55 21.84
CA LYS A 110 17.79 14.99 23.18
C LYS A 110 18.36 13.57 23.31
N ASN A 111 18.17 12.74 22.29
CA ASN A 111 18.42 11.31 22.37
C ASN A 111 19.75 10.86 21.74
N ALA A 112 20.25 11.56 20.70
CA ALA A 112 21.46 11.15 19.98
C ALA A 112 22.78 11.65 20.62
N GLY A 113 22.70 12.65 21.49
CA GLY A 113 23.86 13.26 22.17
C GLY A 113 24.65 14.26 21.29
N PRO A 114 25.42 15.15 21.88
CA PRO A 114 26.05 16.30 21.21
C PRO A 114 27.04 15.88 20.12
N VAL A 115 27.82 14.85 20.36
CA VAL A 115 28.82 14.35 19.38
C VAL A 115 28.13 13.88 18.07
N THR A 116 27.00 13.19 18.17
CA THR A 116 26.24 12.71 17.02
C THR A 116 25.65 13.87 16.23
N ILE A 117 25.18 14.92 16.91
CA ILE A 117 24.63 16.12 16.27
C ILE A 117 25.69 16.85 15.47
N VAL A 118 26.88 17.05 16.07
CA VAL A 118 28.02 17.69 15.38
C VAL A 118 28.42 16.85 14.14
N LYS A 119 28.53 15.53 14.28
CA LYS A 119 28.78 14.62 13.14
C LYS A 119 27.69 14.72 12.08
N ALA A 120 26.42 14.78 12.46
CA ALA A 120 25.30 14.89 11.52
C ALA A 120 25.36 16.23 10.76
N GLY A 121 25.69 17.34 11.42
CA GLY A 121 25.88 18.64 10.79
C GLY A 121 27.01 18.63 9.75
N PHE A 122 28.19 18.12 10.11
CA PHE A 122 29.30 17.99 9.15
C PHE A 122 28.96 17.07 7.99
N ALA A 123 28.34 15.91 8.25
CA ALA A 123 27.93 14.97 7.21
C ALA A 123 26.91 15.58 6.25
N PHE A 124 26.01 16.41 6.76
CA PHE A 124 25.03 17.12 5.94
C PHE A 124 25.69 18.17 5.03
N VAL A 125 26.59 19.01 5.57
CA VAL A 125 27.33 20.00 4.78
C VAL A 125 28.16 19.29 3.70
N ALA A 126 28.86 18.21 4.03
CA ALA A 126 29.63 17.42 3.09
C ALA A 126 28.74 16.82 1.98
N ALA A 127 27.53 16.34 2.32
CA ALA A 127 26.55 15.87 1.34
C ALA A 127 26.07 17.01 0.43
N ALA A 128 25.73 18.16 0.98
CA ALA A 128 25.30 19.34 0.21
C ALA A 128 26.38 19.78 -0.81
N VAL A 129 27.64 19.84 -0.38
CA VAL A 129 28.77 20.13 -1.28
C VAL A 129 28.89 19.06 -2.38
N ARG A 130 28.84 17.78 -2.00
CA ARG A 130 29.06 16.65 -2.90
C ARG A 130 27.97 16.52 -3.96
N TYR A 131 26.72 16.64 -3.59
CA TYR A 131 25.58 16.39 -4.48
C TYR A 131 25.05 17.67 -5.14
N ALA A 132 25.01 18.80 -4.45
CA ALA A 132 24.52 20.04 -5.01
C ALA A 132 25.63 20.85 -5.72
N ALA A 133 26.74 21.18 -5.01
CA ALA A 133 27.78 22.02 -5.58
C ALA A 133 28.66 21.29 -6.62
N MET A 134 28.95 19.99 -6.39
CA MET A 134 29.73 19.16 -7.31
C MET A 134 28.87 18.40 -8.32
N ASN A 135 27.55 18.59 -8.30
CA ASN A 135 26.57 17.99 -9.21
C ASN A 135 26.73 16.45 -9.35
N ARG A 136 26.99 15.76 -8.24
CA ARG A 136 27.11 14.31 -8.25
C ARG A 136 25.76 13.66 -8.53
N PRO A 137 25.66 12.73 -9.51
CA PRO A 137 24.40 12.07 -9.84
C PRO A 137 23.90 11.19 -8.69
N ILE A 138 22.59 11.22 -8.45
CA ILE A 138 21.88 10.32 -7.56
C ILE A 138 21.56 9.04 -8.35
N ARG A 139 22.18 7.92 -7.99
CA ARG A 139 22.09 6.65 -8.72
C ARG A 139 21.19 5.63 -8.06
N ASN A 140 21.06 5.71 -6.75
CA ASN A 140 20.36 4.71 -5.94
C ASN A 140 19.77 5.36 -4.68
N MET A 141 19.08 4.57 -3.89
CA MET A 141 18.39 5.00 -2.67
C MET A 141 19.36 5.55 -1.60
N LYS A 142 20.56 4.96 -1.46
CA LYS A 142 21.60 5.47 -0.56
C LYS A 142 22.03 6.88 -0.95
N ASP A 143 22.31 7.11 -2.23
CA ASP A 143 22.68 8.43 -2.74
C ASP A 143 21.56 9.44 -2.45
N ALA A 144 20.30 9.07 -2.71
CA ALA A 144 19.14 9.95 -2.48
C ALA A 144 18.99 10.35 -1.00
N TYR A 145 19.01 9.39 -0.10
CA TYR A 145 18.93 9.68 1.35
C TYR A 145 20.15 10.44 1.86
N THR A 146 21.35 10.09 1.38
CA THR A 146 22.58 10.78 1.79
C THR A 146 22.58 12.24 1.30
N ALA A 147 22.13 12.48 0.07
CA ALA A 147 22.02 13.84 -0.48
C ALA A 147 21.04 14.70 0.32
N GLN A 148 19.95 14.09 0.80
CA GLN A 148 18.88 14.80 1.50
C GLN A 148 19.14 15.01 2.99
N PHE A 149 19.72 14.02 3.69
CA PHE A 149 19.85 14.01 5.15
C PHE A 149 21.30 13.93 5.67
N GLY A 150 22.27 13.74 4.79
CA GLY A 150 23.65 13.46 5.16
C GLY A 150 23.86 11.99 5.58
N SER A 151 25.11 11.53 5.56
CA SER A 151 25.43 10.12 5.83
C SER A 151 25.09 9.69 7.26
N THR A 152 25.26 10.56 8.26
CA THR A 152 25.00 10.21 9.66
C THR A 152 23.51 9.91 9.91
N LEU A 153 22.60 10.78 9.45
CA LEU A 153 21.16 10.56 9.64
C LEU A 153 20.65 9.42 8.74
N TYR A 154 21.23 9.25 7.54
CA TYR A 154 20.94 8.09 6.70
C TYR A 154 21.25 6.78 7.44
N GLU A 155 22.44 6.62 8.04
CA GLU A 155 22.80 5.42 8.80
C GLU A 155 21.90 5.20 10.02
N MET A 156 21.51 6.27 10.72
CA MET A 156 20.70 6.17 11.94
C MET A 156 19.24 5.81 11.67
N PHE A 157 18.59 6.46 10.69
CA PHE A 157 17.12 6.43 10.57
C PHE A 157 16.60 5.80 9.29
N PHE A 158 17.45 5.55 8.28
CA PHE A 158 16.97 5.08 6.99
C PHE A 158 17.56 3.75 6.56
N ARG A 159 18.87 3.57 6.63
CA ARG A 159 19.53 2.40 6.04
C ARG A 159 18.99 1.09 6.57
N ARG A 160 19.12 0.85 7.87
CA ARG A 160 18.76 -0.46 8.48
C ARG A 160 17.30 -0.81 8.28
N TYR A 161 16.41 0.15 8.51
CA TYR A 161 14.99 -0.05 8.27
C TYR A 161 14.67 -0.34 6.80
N THR A 162 15.26 0.44 5.89
CA THR A 162 15.07 0.26 4.45
C THR A 162 15.53 -1.11 4.00
N GLU A 163 16.74 -1.53 4.38
CA GLU A 163 17.28 -2.83 4.05
C GLU A 163 16.46 -3.98 4.65
N LYS A 164 15.93 -3.82 5.88
CA LYS A 164 15.00 -4.78 6.49
C LYS A 164 13.70 -4.90 5.70
N VAL A 165 13.10 -3.78 5.32
CA VAL A 165 11.84 -3.75 4.56
C VAL A 165 12.03 -4.35 3.17
N TRP A 166 13.04 -3.89 2.43
CA TRP A 166 13.22 -4.26 1.02
C TRP A 166 14.04 -5.54 0.80
N GLY A 167 14.78 -6.00 1.81
CA GLY A 167 15.60 -7.20 1.74
C GLY A 167 16.80 -7.09 0.79
N LYS A 168 17.17 -5.84 0.44
CA LYS A 168 18.31 -5.52 -0.44
C LYS A 168 19.10 -4.34 0.12
N PRO A 169 20.41 -4.26 -0.12
CA PRO A 169 21.20 -3.06 0.19
C PRO A 169 20.63 -1.82 -0.50
N CYS A 170 20.67 -0.66 0.16
CA CYS A 170 20.17 0.60 -0.39
C CYS A 170 20.88 1.01 -1.69
N GLU A 171 22.08 0.50 -1.96
CA GLU A 171 22.83 0.69 -3.20
C GLU A 171 22.21 -0.01 -4.41
N GLU A 172 21.44 -1.08 -4.19
CA GLU A 172 20.77 -1.87 -5.23
C GLU A 172 19.33 -1.41 -5.49
N LEU A 173 18.82 -0.46 -4.69
CA LEU A 173 17.47 0.06 -4.78
C LEU A 173 17.43 1.39 -5.53
N SER A 174 16.40 1.59 -6.37
CA SER A 174 16.21 2.84 -7.11
C SER A 174 15.94 4.03 -6.20
N ALA A 175 16.46 5.19 -6.59
CA ALA A 175 16.19 6.46 -5.94
C ALA A 175 14.73 6.93 -6.09
N ASP A 176 13.98 6.38 -7.06
CA ASP A 176 12.60 6.80 -7.37
C ASP A 176 11.67 6.69 -6.16
N TRP A 177 11.87 5.66 -5.33
CA TRP A 177 11.09 5.48 -4.11
C TRP A 177 11.28 6.63 -3.11
N VAL A 178 12.54 7.11 -2.95
CA VAL A 178 12.85 8.26 -2.08
C VAL A 178 12.25 9.53 -2.67
N ALA A 179 12.35 9.70 -3.99
CA ALA A 179 11.78 10.84 -4.69
C ALA A 179 10.25 10.94 -4.49
N GLN A 180 9.55 9.81 -4.47
CA GLN A 180 8.10 9.75 -4.22
C GLN A 180 7.72 10.05 -2.76
N ARG A 181 8.61 9.82 -1.78
CA ARG A 181 8.26 9.87 -0.34
C ARG A 181 8.93 10.95 0.47
N SER A 182 9.98 11.55 -0.01
CA SER A 182 10.82 12.46 0.77
C SER A 182 10.94 13.87 0.19
N LYS A 183 10.28 14.18 -0.92
CA LYS A 183 10.27 15.57 -1.45
C LYS A 183 9.53 16.48 -0.47
N GLY A 184 10.16 17.61 -0.15
CA GLY A 184 9.63 18.54 0.84
C GLY A 184 10.24 18.40 2.24
N LEU A 185 10.86 17.28 2.59
CA LEU A 185 11.64 17.10 3.81
C LEU A 185 13.08 17.56 3.56
N SER A 186 13.34 18.87 3.51
CA SER A 186 14.70 19.40 3.46
C SER A 186 15.17 19.78 4.87
N ILE A 187 16.34 19.27 5.29
CA ILE A 187 16.97 19.70 6.55
C ILE A 187 17.20 21.23 6.54
N TRP A 188 17.39 21.84 5.38
CA TRP A 188 17.44 23.30 5.24
C TRP A 188 16.15 24.00 5.68
N THR A 189 15.02 23.46 5.34
CA THR A 189 13.72 23.96 5.79
C THR A 189 13.63 23.82 7.29
N VAL A 190 13.94 22.64 7.81
CA VAL A 190 13.89 22.34 9.26
C VAL A 190 14.94 23.11 10.05
N ALA A 191 16.18 23.26 9.55
CA ALA A 191 17.24 24.04 10.21
C ALA A 191 16.92 25.56 10.19
N ARG A 192 16.38 26.09 9.09
CA ARG A 192 15.94 27.48 8.99
C ARG A 192 14.79 27.78 9.95
N GLU A 193 13.90 26.83 10.14
CA GLU A 193 12.78 26.91 11.05
C GLU A 193 13.23 26.86 12.52
N ALA A 194 14.15 25.96 12.85
CA ALA A 194 14.75 25.87 14.19
C ALA A 194 15.51 27.15 14.57
N LEU A 195 16.16 27.82 13.61
CA LEU A 195 16.88 29.07 13.82
C LEU A 195 15.96 30.30 13.84
N SER A 196 14.77 30.24 13.28
CA SER A 196 13.88 31.40 13.12
C SER A 196 13.04 31.71 14.38
N ASN A 197 13.11 30.89 15.43
CA ASN A 197 12.31 31.00 16.66
C ASN A 197 10.80 31.23 16.43
N ARG A 198 10.35 31.10 15.17
CA ARG A 198 8.95 30.97 14.82
C ARG A 198 8.64 29.50 15.00
N LYS A 199 7.77 29.16 15.96
CA LYS A 199 7.06 27.88 15.92
C LYS A 199 6.45 27.81 14.53
N SER A 200 7.17 27.21 13.58
CA SER A 200 6.63 27.02 12.27
C SER A 200 5.44 26.10 12.46
N LYS A 201 4.36 26.46 11.83
CA LYS A 201 3.22 25.60 11.58
C LYS A 201 3.61 24.50 10.57
N VAL A 202 4.80 23.93 10.64
CA VAL A 202 5.16 22.63 10.06
C VAL A 202 4.69 21.55 11.02
N GLN A 203 3.53 21.76 11.50
CA GLN A 203 2.73 20.76 12.14
C GLN A 203 1.88 20.16 11.04
N SER A 204 2.43 19.16 10.38
CA SER A 204 1.68 18.65 9.29
C SER A 204 1.97 17.22 9.05
N LEU A 205 1.79 16.53 10.07
CA LEU A 205 1.48 15.15 9.99
C LEU A 205 0.00 15.04 10.15
N ILE A 206 -0.56 14.08 9.46
CA ILE A 206 -1.92 13.67 9.68
C ILE A 206 -2.04 13.47 11.18
N GLU A 207 -2.69 14.40 11.87
CA GLU A 207 -2.96 14.28 13.30
C GLU A 207 -4.03 13.23 13.53
N GLU A 208 -4.96 13.11 12.56
CA GLU A 208 -6.07 12.16 12.58
C GLU A 208 -6.27 11.51 11.21
N PHE A 209 -6.82 10.31 11.19
CA PHE A 209 -7.22 9.63 9.96
C PHE A 209 -8.54 8.86 10.17
N MET A 210 -9.26 8.62 9.07
CA MET A 210 -10.47 7.81 9.08
C MET A 210 -10.11 6.31 9.05
N TYR A 211 -10.85 5.53 9.82
CA TYR A 211 -10.67 4.09 9.86
C TYR A 211 -12.04 3.38 10.00
N PRO A 212 -12.29 2.28 9.25
CA PRO A 212 -13.49 1.47 9.44
C PRO A 212 -13.49 0.81 10.81
N ARG A 213 -14.59 0.98 11.57
CA ARG A 213 -14.71 0.50 12.96
C ARG A 213 -14.35 -0.98 13.13
N ASP A 214 -14.76 -1.83 12.19
CA ASP A 214 -14.65 -3.28 12.28
C ASP A 214 -13.46 -3.87 11.50
N GLY A 215 -12.48 -3.04 11.09
CA GLY A 215 -11.30 -3.42 10.34
C GLY A 215 -11.30 -2.96 8.88
N TYR A 216 -10.11 -2.89 8.29
CA TYR A 216 -9.94 -2.26 6.97
C TYR A 216 -10.57 -3.05 5.82
N MET A 217 -10.78 -4.37 5.99
CA MET A 217 -11.48 -5.22 5.00
C MET A 217 -12.93 -4.80 4.77
N ARG A 218 -13.53 -4.05 5.70
CA ARG A 218 -14.90 -3.57 5.55
C ARG A 218 -15.11 -2.72 4.30
N ILE A 219 -14.07 -2.00 3.84
CA ILE A 219 -14.11 -1.21 2.61
C ILE A 219 -14.36 -2.10 1.37
N PRO A 220 -13.49 -3.10 1.07
CA PRO A 220 -13.74 -4.03 -0.03
C PRO A 220 -15.00 -4.87 0.14
N GLU A 221 -15.38 -5.24 1.37
CA GLU A 221 -16.66 -5.94 1.62
C GLU A 221 -17.85 -5.10 1.19
N ARG A 222 -17.90 -3.83 1.57
CA ARG A 222 -18.99 -2.92 1.22
C ARG A 222 -19.12 -2.76 -0.30
N MET A 223 -18.00 -2.56 -1.00
CA MET A 223 -18.01 -2.50 -2.47
C MET A 223 -18.53 -3.81 -3.09
N ALA A 224 -18.12 -4.96 -2.53
CA ALA A 224 -18.58 -6.26 -3.04
C ALA A 224 -20.07 -6.51 -2.75
N GLU A 225 -20.59 -6.04 -1.62
CA GLU A 225 -22.02 -6.05 -1.28
C GLU A 225 -22.80 -5.21 -2.29
N ASP A 226 -22.41 -3.96 -2.52
CA ASP A 226 -23.06 -3.05 -3.47
C ASP A 226 -23.09 -3.61 -4.90
N ILE A 227 -21.98 -4.25 -5.35
CA ILE A 227 -21.90 -4.94 -6.65
C ILE A 227 -22.94 -6.07 -6.74
N LYS A 228 -23.07 -6.88 -5.68
CA LYS A 228 -24.03 -7.99 -5.65
C LYS A 228 -25.47 -7.50 -5.56
N GLU A 229 -25.75 -6.46 -4.76
CA GLU A 229 -27.08 -5.84 -4.63
C GLU A 229 -27.54 -5.23 -5.95
N ALA A 230 -26.61 -4.72 -6.78
CA ALA A 230 -26.87 -4.27 -8.15
C ALA A 230 -27.11 -5.42 -9.15
N GLY A 231 -27.11 -6.69 -8.72
CA GLY A 231 -27.39 -7.87 -9.57
C GLY A 231 -26.17 -8.42 -10.30
N HIS A 232 -24.97 -7.97 -9.95
CA HIS A 232 -23.71 -8.42 -10.56
C HIS A 232 -23.03 -9.54 -9.76
N ARG A 233 -21.95 -10.13 -10.29
CA ARG A 233 -21.33 -11.32 -9.69
C ARG A 233 -19.98 -11.03 -9.07
N VAL A 234 -19.78 -11.49 -7.83
CA VAL A 234 -18.47 -11.59 -7.17
C VAL A 234 -18.26 -13.07 -6.83
N LEU A 235 -17.45 -13.75 -7.63
CA LEU A 235 -17.18 -15.17 -7.53
C LEU A 235 -15.89 -15.38 -6.71
N LEU A 236 -16.05 -15.97 -5.54
CA LEU A 236 -14.95 -16.39 -4.67
C LEU A 236 -14.52 -17.82 -5.03
N ASN A 237 -13.31 -18.23 -4.60
CA ASN A 237 -12.70 -19.50 -4.97
C ASN A 237 -12.62 -19.70 -6.50
N ALA A 238 -12.49 -18.60 -7.24
CA ALA A 238 -12.42 -18.55 -8.70
C ALA A 238 -11.01 -18.11 -9.14
N ALA A 239 -10.11 -19.07 -9.30
CA ALA A 239 -8.71 -18.82 -9.61
C ALA A 239 -8.50 -18.73 -11.13
N VAL A 240 -8.07 -17.56 -11.62
CA VAL A 240 -7.77 -17.35 -13.05
C VAL A 240 -6.58 -18.22 -13.46
N LYS A 241 -6.72 -18.94 -14.58
CA LYS A 241 -5.72 -19.85 -15.14
C LYS A 241 -5.02 -19.25 -16.35
N CYS A 242 -5.79 -18.70 -17.30
CA CYS A 242 -5.26 -18.01 -18.47
C CYS A 242 -6.25 -16.99 -19.01
N ILE A 243 -5.74 -16.08 -19.85
CA ILE A 243 -6.47 -15.02 -20.52
C ILE A 243 -6.17 -15.18 -22.01
N VAL A 244 -7.20 -15.42 -22.83
CA VAL A 244 -7.06 -15.61 -24.26
C VAL A 244 -7.67 -14.40 -24.97
N VAL A 245 -6.85 -13.63 -25.66
CA VAL A 245 -7.30 -12.48 -26.46
C VAL A 245 -7.55 -12.95 -27.88
N HIS A 246 -8.80 -12.97 -28.29
CA HIS A 246 -9.24 -13.40 -29.64
C HIS A 246 -9.21 -12.24 -30.65
N GLY A 247 -9.38 -11.01 -30.15
CA GLY A 247 -9.40 -9.80 -30.96
C GLY A 247 -9.70 -8.55 -30.10
N PRO A 248 -9.85 -7.38 -30.73
CA PRO A 248 -10.26 -6.19 -30.01
C PRO A 248 -11.59 -6.39 -29.26
N ASN A 249 -11.61 -6.10 -27.98
CA ASN A 249 -12.80 -6.27 -27.12
C ASN A 249 -13.42 -7.67 -27.12
N ASP A 250 -12.63 -8.70 -27.41
CA ASP A 250 -13.05 -10.11 -27.34
C ASP A 250 -12.00 -10.93 -26.59
N ILE A 251 -12.18 -11.03 -25.27
CA ILE A 251 -11.22 -11.66 -24.35
C ILE A 251 -11.95 -12.76 -23.59
N GLU A 252 -11.36 -13.95 -23.59
CA GLU A 252 -11.81 -15.09 -22.80
C GLU A 252 -10.92 -15.26 -21.57
N VAL A 253 -11.55 -15.36 -20.39
CA VAL A 253 -10.89 -15.66 -19.14
C VAL A 253 -11.24 -17.07 -18.71
N VAL A 254 -10.24 -17.94 -18.63
CA VAL A 254 -10.39 -19.30 -18.11
C VAL A 254 -10.00 -19.31 -16.63
N TYR A 255 -10.86 -19.88 -15.80
CA TYR A 255 -10.65 -19.94 -14.35
C TYR A 255 -11.13 -21.27 -13.79
N THR A 256 -10.62 -21.62 -12.60
CA THR A 256 -10.99 -22.83 -11.88
C THR A 256 -11.81 -22.48 -10.64
N THR A 257 -12.83 -23.27 -10.36
CA THR A 257 -13.63 -23.24 -9.15
C THR A 257 -13.57 -24.63 -8.48
N PRO A 258 -14.07 -24.82 -7.25
CA PRO A 258 -14.19 -26.15 -6.65
C PRO A 258 -14.97 -27.15 -7.53
N ASP A 259 -15.89 -26.65 -8.36
CA ASP A 259 -16.72 -27.49 -9.28
C ASP A 259 -16.04 -27.76 -10.63
N GLY A 260 -14.82 -27.30 -10.84
CA GLY A 260 -14.06 -27.50 -12.08
C GLY A 260 -13.72 -26.23 -12.85
N GLU A 261 -13.21 -26.42 -14.09
CA GLU A 261 -12.80 -25.35 -14.98
C GLU A 261 -14.00 -24.68 -15.66
N ARG A 262 -13.95 -23.37 -15.82
CA ARG A 262 -14.97 -22.54 -16.43
C ARG A 262 -14.31 -21.46 -17.29
N SER A 263 -15.08 -20.87 -18.22
CA SER A 263 -14.65 -19.68 -18.94
C SER A 263 -15.72 -18.60 -19.01
N LEU A 264 -15.28 -17.35 -19.22
CA LEU A 264 -16.13 -16.18 -19.46
C LEU A 264 -15.54 -15.36 -20.60
N ARG A 265 -16.40 -14.88 -21.50
CA ARG A 265 -16.02 -13.89 -22.51
C ARG A 265 -16.46 -12.48 -22.08
N ALA A 266 -15.65 -11.49 -22.39
CA ALA A 266 -15.90 -10.10 -22.05
C ALA A 266 -15.28 -9.15 -23.09
N GLN A 267 -15.85 -7.97 -23.21
CA GLN A 267 -15.26 -6.87 -23.99
C GLN A 267 -14.04 -6.29 -23.27
N HIS A 268 -14.09 -6.22 -21.95
CA HIS A 268 -12.97 -5.71 -21.15
C HIS A 268 -12.61 -6.67 -20.03
N VAL A 269 -11.31 -6.82 -19.82
CA VAL A 269 -10.74 -7.55 -18.68
C VAL A 269 -9.85 -6.60 -17.88
N VAL A 270 -10.13 -6.48 -16.58
CA VAL A 270 -9.36 -5.64 -15.66
C VAL A 270 -8.59 -6.52 -14.71
N SER A 271 -7.27 -6.47 -14.77
CA SER A 271 -6.41 -7.32 -13.94
C SER A 271 -5.77 -6.55 -12.79
N THR A 272 -5.93 -7.10 -11.57
CA THR A 272 -5.16 -6.72 -10.38
C THR A 272 -4.12 -7.78 -10.01
N ILE A 273 -4.01 -8.85 -10.81
CA ILE A 273 -3.04 -9.94 -10.63
C ILE A 273 -1.63 -9.35 -10.67
N PRO A 274 -0.68 -9.83 -9.84
CA PRO A 274 0.70 -9.38 -9.90
C PRO A 274 1.23 -9.38 -11.33
N LEU A 275 1.77 -8.24 -11.77
CA LEU A 275 2.18 -7.99 -13.15
C LEU A 275 3.14 -9.07 -13.69
N SER A 276 4.02 -9.59 -12.81
CA SER A 276 4.93 -10.69 -13.09
C SER A 276 4.20 -12.00 -13.46
N LEU A 277 3.02 -12.23 -12.92
CA LEU A 277 2.20 -13.41 -13.22
C LEU A 277 1.31 -13.15 -14.44
N LEU A 278 0.67 -11.98 -14.52
CA LEU A 278 -0.23 -11.63 -15.62
C LEU A 278 0.43 -11.82 -16.98
N ALA A 279 1.64 -11.29 -17.17
CA ALA A 279 2.37 -11.40 -18.44
C ALA A 279 2.63 -12.85 -18.89
N GLN A 280 2.61 -13.80 -17.95
CA GLN A 280 2.78 -15.23 -18.22
C GLN A 280 1.45 -15.96 -18.53
N MET A 281 0.30 -15.32 -18.20
CA MET A 281 -1.04 -15.92 -18.32
C MET A 281 -1.77 -15.54 -19.61
N VAL A 282 -1.29 -14.54 -20.34
CA VAL A 282 -1.93 -14.02 -21.55
C VAL A 282 -1.59 -14.87 -22.78
N THR A 283 -2.56 -15.06 -23.66
CA THR A 283 -2.41 -15.64 -25.00
C THR A 283 -2.97 -14.65 -26.02
N PRO A 284 -2.27 -14.32 -27.14
CA PRO A 284 -0.99 -14.89 -27.58
C PRO A 284 0.15 -14.74 -26.55
N LYS A 285 1.01 -15.77 -26.51
CA LYS A 285 2.11 -15.82 -25.54
C LYS A 285 3.13 -14.71 -25.79
N ALA A 286 3.65 -14.18 -24.71
CA ALA A 286 4.80 -13.28 -24.74
C ALA A 286 6.05 -13.98 -25.32
N ASP A 287 6.96 -13.19 -25.87
CA ASP A 287 8.31 -13.64 -26.23
C ASP A 287 9.23 -13.78 -25.00
N GLU A 288 10.40 -14.39 -25.23
CA GLU A 288 11.38 -14.64 -24.14
C GLU A 288 11.84 -13.36 -23.42
N PRO A 289 12.09 -12.20 -24.06
CA PRO A 289 12.40 -10.96 -23.37
C PRO A 289 11.35 -10.53 -22.36
N VAL A 290 10.07 -10.64 -22.70
CA VAL A 290 8.94 -10.32 -21.79
C VAL A 290 8.87 -11.31 -20.65
N PHE A 291 9.00 -12.62 -20.90
CA PHE A 291 9.04 -13.63 -19.85
C PHE A 291 10.19 -13.42 -18.89
N LYS A 292 11.39 -13.10 -19.39
CA LYS A 292 12.56 -12.80 -18.58
C LYS A 292 12.32 -11.56 -17.71
N ALA A 293 11.78 -10.49 -18.30
CA ALA A 293 11.44 -9.28 -17.56
C ALA A 293 10.41 -9.57 -16.46
N ALA A 294 9.33 -10.30 -16.77
CA ALA A 294 8.26 -10.65 -15.81
C ALA A 294 8.79 -11.50 -14.64
N ARG A 295 9.61 -12.52 -14.91
CA ARG A 295 10.18 -13.38 -13.86
C ARG A 295 11.21 -12.67 -12.99
N SER A 296 11.82 -11.59 -13.48
CA SER A 296 12.82 -10.81 -12.76
C SER A 296 12.26 -9.63 -11.98
N LEU A 297 10.94 -9.41 -11.99
CA LEU A 297 10.27 -8.46 -11.11
C LEU A 297 10.17 -9.04 -9.70
N ASP A 298 10.86 -8.41 -8.76
CA ASP A 298 10.89 -8.84 -7.36
C ASP A 298 9.77 -8.21 -6.55
N PHE A 299 9.20 -9.01 -5.64
CA PHE A 299 8.29 -8.56 -4.60
C PHE A 299 8.82 -8.98 -3.23
N ARG A 300 8.57 -8.15 -2.23
CA ARG A 300 8.68 -8.57 -0.84
C ARG A 300 7.37 -9.19 -0.40
N ASP A 301 7.50 -10.19 0.41
CA ASP A 301 6.42 -10.87 1.10
C ASP A 301 6.38 -10.41 2.56
N LEU A 302 5.33 -10.76 3.25
CA LEU A 302 5.09 -10.34 4.62
C LEU A 302 4.56 -11.51 5.44
N ILE A 303 5.10 -11.68 6.64
CA ILE A 303 4.46 -12.49 7.68
C ILE A 303 3.94 -11.51 8.72
N THR A 304 2.65 -11.55 9.02
CA THR A 304 2.08 -10.88 10.18
C THR A 304 1.89 -11.87 11.32
N VAL A 305 2.47 -11.56 12.46
CA VAL A 305 2.24 -12.29 13.72
C VAL A 305 1.25 -11.47 14.54
N ASN A 306 0.07 -12.04 14.75
CA ASN A 306 -1.06 -11.40 15.40
C ASN A 306 -1.17 -11.97 16.81
N LEU A 307 -0.73 -11.21 17.82
CA LEU A 307 -0.74 -11.64 19.22
C LEU A 307 -2.03 -11.22 19.91
N GLN A 308 -2.63 -12.13 20.65
CA GLN A 308 -3.76 -11.91 21.56
C GLN A 308 -3.22 -11.75 22.98
N LEU A 309 -3.59 -10.67 23.67
CA LEU A 309 -2.99 -10.33 24.97
C LEU A 309 -4.07 -10.11 26.04
N HIS A 310 -3.85 -10.75 27.21
CA HIS A 310 -4.62 -10.55 28.44
C HIS A 310 -4.13 -9.29 29.18
N ARG A 311 -4.29 -8.12 28.56
CA ARG A 311 -4.01 -6.83 29.20
C ARG A 311 -4.77 -5.71 28.46
N LYS A 312 -5.03 -4.62 29.18
CA LYS A 312 -5.87 -3.54 28.65
C LYS A 312 -5.23 -2.78 27.48
N GLN A 313 -3.91 -2.57 27.53
CA GLN A 313 -3.17 -1.81 26.54
C GLN A 313 -1.67 -2.07 26.69
N VAL A 314 -0.93 -2.02 25.58
CA VAL A 314 0.54 -2.09 25.56
C VAL A 314 1.15 -0.70 25.43
N SER A 315 0.66 0.08 24.47
CA SER A 315 1.13 1.45 24.21
C SER A 315 -0.01 2.35 23.72
N LYS A 316 0.28 3.64 23.56
CA LYS A 316 -0.64 4.57 22.87
C LYS A 316 -0.33 4.71 21.38
N ASP A 317 0.69 4.01 20.89
CA ASP A 317 1.10 4.14 19.49
C ASP A 317 0.05 3.56 18.56
N THR A 318 -0.27 4.29 17.49
CA THR A 318 -1.02 3.71 16.38
C THR A 318 -0.12 2.77 15.58
N TRP A 319 1.18 3.08 15.45
CA TRP A 319 2.20 2.12 15.02
C TRP A 319 3.60 2.55 15.44
N LEU A 320 4.48 1.56 15.54
CA LEU A 320 5.89 1.71 15.86
C LEU A 320 6.74 1.13 14.73
N TYR A 321 7.69 1.93 14.25
CA TYR A 321 8.75 1.48 13.33
C TYR A 321 9.92 0.95 14.14
N VAL A 322 10.41 -0.25 13.82
CA VAL A 322 11.51 -0.91 14.52
C VAL A 322 12.71 -1.02 13.59
N GLN A 323 13.70 -0.18 13.84
CA GLN A 323 14.88 -0.10 12.98
C GLN A 323 15.98 -1.09 13.35
N ASP A 324 15.94 -1.61 14.58
CA ASP A 324 16.95 -2.51 15.09
C ASP A 324 16.99 -3.82 14.30
N GLU A 325 18.15 -4.15 13.74
CA GLU A 325 18.33 -5.33 12.88
C GLU A 325 18.22 -6.66 13.63
N HIS A 326 18.44 -6.62 14.95
CA HIS A 326 18.35 -7.79 15.82
C HIS A 326 16.91 -8.12 16.26
N ILE A 327 15.95 -7.30 15.92
CA ILE A 327 14.52 -7.53 16.15
C ILE A 327 13.91 -8.06 14.85
N LEU A 328 13.13 -9.14 14.94
CA LEU A 328 12.62 -9.85 13.77
C LEU A 328 11.64 -9.00 12.95
N PHE A 329 10.72 -8.31 13.62
CA PHE A 329 9.73 -7.48 12.95
C PHE A 329 10.26 -6.06 12.70
N GLY A 330 9.79 -5.43 11.62
CA GLY A 330 10.15 -4.04 11.27
C GLY A 330 9.10 -3.03 11.64
N ARG A 331 7.85 -3.45 11.84
CA ARG A 331 6.75 -2.63 12.33
C ARG A 331 5.86 -3.42 13.28
N LEU A 332 5.19 -2.68 14.15
CA LEU A 332 4.08 -3.21 14.91
C LEU A 332 3.00 -2.14 15.09
N HIS A 333 1.77 -2.57 15.27
CA HIS A 333 0.67 -1.72 15.69
C HIS A 333 -0.22 -2.46 16.68
N GLU A 334 -0.97 -1.69 17.48
CA GLU A 334 -1.95 -2.16 18.44
C GLU A 334 -3.36 -1.85 17.89
N PRO A 335 -4.08 -2.83 17.30
CA PRO A 335 -5.36 -2.61 16.62
C PRO A 335 -6.42 -1.92 17.50
N LYS A 336 -6.42 -2.16 18.80
CA LYS A 336 -7.31 -1.49 19.76
C LYS A 336 -7.16 0.03 19.76
N ASN A 337 -5.95 0.56 19.50
CA ASN A 337 -5.72 2.00 19.40
C ASN A 337 -6.33 2.62 18.13
N TRP A 338 -6.73 1.81 17.16
CA TRP A 338 -7.40 2.25 15.95
C TRP A 338 -8.91 2.15 16.10
N SER A 339 -9.39 1.02 16.65
CA SER A 339 -10.80 0.84 16.99
C SER A 339 -10.95 -0.16 18.13
N ARG A 340 -11.82 0.18 19.09
CA ARG A 340 -12.17 -0.73 20.19
C ARG A 340 -12.84 -2.01 19.70
N ALA A 341 -13.49 -1.98 18.55
CA ALA A 341 -14.11 -3.17 17.96
C ALA A 341 -13.10 -4.21 17.43
N MET A 342 -11.79 -3.89 17.45
CA MET A 342 -10.75 -4.83 17.02
C MET A 342 -10.37 -5.86 18.09
N VAL A 343 -10.94 -5.76 19.27
CA VAL A 343 -10.70 -6.68 20.41
C VAL A 343 -12.02 -7.14 21.01
N PRO A 344 -12.08 -8.31 21.70
CA PRO A 344 -13.32 -8.83 22.24
C PRO A 344 -13.94 -7.95 23.33
N ASP A 345 -13.11 -7.30 24.16
CA ASP A 345 -13.54 -6.45 25.27
C ASP A 345 -12.43 -5.47 25.70
N ASP A 346 -12.71 -4.68 26.76
CA ASP A 346 -11.78 -3.64 27.24
C ASP A 346 -10.60 -4.18 28.05
N ASP A 347 -10.66 -5.40 28.57
CA ASP A 347 -9.57 -6.02 29.36
C ASP A 347 -8.51 -6.70 28.50
N HIS A 348 -8.80 -6.85 27.21
CA HIS A 348 -7.90 -7.44 26.21
C HIS A 348 -7.35 -6.41 25.25
N THR A 349 -6.16 -6.69 24.72
CA THR A 349 -5.58 -5.99 23.57
C THR A 349 -4.88 -6.97 22.63
N SER A 350 -4.35 -6.47 21.54
CA SER A 350 -3.62 -7.26 20.54
C SER A 350 -2.47 -6.49 19.92
N LEU A 351 -1.48 -7.18 19.41
CA LEU A 351 -0.40 -6.60 18.61
C LEU A 351 -0.31 -7.31 17.26
N VAL A 352 -0.16 -6.56 16.20
CA VAL A 352 0.19 -7.05 14.86
C VAL A 352 1.64 -6.69 14.59
N LEU A 353 2.48 -7.70 14.35
CA LEU A 353 3.91 -7.54 14.09
C LEU A 353 4.19 -7.92 12.63
N GLU A 354 4.81 -7.00 11.90
CA GLU A 354 5.12 -7.17 10.48
C GLU A 354 6.57 -7.62 10.29
N CYS A 355 6.75 -8.89 9.90
CA CYS A 355 8.04 -9.49 9.57
C CYS A 355 8.21 -9.49 8.05
N PHE A 356 9.10 -8.63 7.54
CA PHE A 356 9.39 -8.52 6.10
C PHE A 356 10.29 -9.67 5.65
N CYS A 357 9.87 -10.39 4.63
CA CYS A 357 10.55 -11.58 4.15
C CYS A 357 10.37 -11.77 2.65
N THR A 358 10.97 -12.81 2.11
CA THR A 358 10.76 -13.26 0.73
C THR A 358 10.55 -14.78 0.76
N VAL A 359 9.66 -15.29 -0.07
CA VAL A 359 9.44 -16.74 -0.20
C VAL A 359 10.77 -17.46 -0.34
N GLY A 360 11.02 -18.43 0.56
CA GLY A 360 12.23 -19.25 0.58
C GLY A 360 13.40 -18.67 1.39
N ASP A 361 13.29 -17.45 1.93
CA ASP A 361 14.30 -16.96 2.88
C ASP A 361 14.18 -17.60 4.27
N ALA A 362 15.15 -17.30 5.13
CA ALA A 362 15.22 -17.90 6.48
C ALA A 362 14.01 -17.52 7.37
N ILE A 363 13.41 -16.33 7.17
CA ILE A 363 12.25 -15.87 7.94
C ILE A 363 10.98 -16.56 7.42
N TRP A 364 10.79 -16.61 6.11
CA TRP A 364 9.65 -17.27 5.49
C TRP A 364 9.58 -18.75 5.81
N SER A 365 10.74 -19.42 5.95
CA SER A 365 10.85 -20.84 6.18
C SER A 365 10.65 -21.26 7.63
N LEU A 366 10.53 -20.32 8.58
CA LEU A 366 10.18 -20.63 9.96
C LEU A 366 8.76 -21.23 10.05
N SER A 367 8.54 -22.10 11.02
CA SER A 367 7.17 -22.50 11.39
C SER A 367 6.38 -21.30 11.97
N ASP A 368 5.05 -21.37 11.97
CA ASP A 368 4.20 -20.32 12.55
C ASP A 368 4.52 -20.12 14.03
N ASP A 369 4.75 -21.22 14.77
CA ASP A 369 5.13 -21.17 16.16
C ASP A 369 6.52 -20.54 16.39
N ASP A 370 7.50 -20.86 15.54
CA ASP A 370 8.85 -20.32 15.70
C ASP A 370 8.91 -18.82 15.43
N VAL A 371 8.22 -18.33 14.40
CA VAL A 371 8.17 -16.90 14.12
C VAL A 371 7.43 -16.15 15.23
N ALA A 372 6.31 -16.69 15.74
CA ALA A 372 5.58 -16.10 16.84
C ALA A 372 6.40 -16.04 18.13
N ARG A 373 7.03 -17.15 18.54
CA ARG A 373 7.89 -17.20 19.74
C ARG A 373 9.09 -16.25 19.65
N ARG A 374 9.70 -16.09 18.45
CA ARG A 374 10.75 -15.09 18.26
C ARG A 374 10.24 -13.68 18.44
N CYS A 375 9.06 -13.36 17.90
CA CYS A 375 8.41 -12.07 18.07
C CYS A 375 8.09 -11.79 19.55
N VAL A 376 7.53 -12.76 20.28
CA VAL A 376 7.23 -12.63 21.71
C VAL A 376 8.52 -12.37 22.49
N ARG A 377 9.58 -13.13 22.24
CA ARG A 377 10.88 -12.91 22.89
C ARG A 377 11.44 -11.52 22.61
N ASP A 378 11.38 -11.05 21.35
CA ASP A 378 11.87 -9.71 21.01
C ASP A 378 11.05 -8.60 21.68
N LEU A 379 9.72 -8.77 21.80
CA LEU A 379 8.86 -7.85 22.55
C LEU A 379 9.18 -7.80 24.04
N THR A 380 9.48 -8.95 24.63
CA THR A 380 9.77 -9.09 26.07
C THR A 380 11.17 -8.62 26.41
N GLU A 381 12.18 -9.21 25.76
CA GLU A 381 13.58 -9.04 26.16
C GLU A 381 14.20 -7.74 25.63
N LYS A 382 13.78 -7.28 24.44
CA LYS A 382 14.40 -6.13 23.76
C LYS A 382 13.59 -4.85 23.91
N LEU A 383 12.26 -4.94 23.80
CA LEU A 383 11.39 -3.77 23.92
C LEU A 383 10.81 -3.59 25.32
N GLY A 384 10.69 -4.65 26.11
CA GLY A 384 10.05 -4.62 27.42
C GLY A 384 8.55 -4.26 27.36
N PHE A 385 7.87 -4.63 26.26
CA PHE A 385 6.48 -4.25 26.01
C PHE A 385 5.46 -5.15 26.70
N ILE A 386 5.75 -6.45 26.78
CA ILE A 386 4.85 -7.46 27.32
C ILE A 386 5.60 -8.41 28.25
N ASP A 387 4.87 -9.04 29.16
CA ASP A 387 5.30 -10.26 29.85
C ASP A 387 4.86 -11.47 29.00
N PRO A 388 5.65 -12.56 28.89
CA PRO A 388 5.20 -13.78 28.25
C PRO A 388 3.87 -14.31 28.80
N ALA A 389 3.57 -14.08 30.07
CA ALA A 389 2.32 -14.46 30.72
C ALA A 389 1.09 -13.69 30.20
N ASP A 390 1.30 -12.53 29.59
CA ASP A 390 0.22 -11.75 28.96
C ASP A 390 -0.30 -12.41 27.67
N VAL A 391 0.47 -13.31 27.04
CA VAL A 391 0.16 -13.88 25.72
C VAL A 391 -0.90 -14.98 25.86
N ALA A 392 -2.10 -14.69 25.37
CA ALA A 392 -3.22 -15.63 25.34
C ALA A 392 -3.15 -16.58 24.13
N GLY A 393 -2.57 -16.13 23.03
CA GLY A 393 -2.44 -16.88 21.79
C GLY A 393 -1.89 -16.07 20.64
N TRP A 394 -1.75 -16.68 19.48
CA TRP A 394 -1.33 -16.02 18.26
C TRP A 394 -1.94 -16.66 17.01
N ASN A 395 -2.02 -15.85 15.97
CA ASN A 395 -2.31 -16.26 14.61
C ASN A 395 -1.20 -15.72 13.69
N VAL A 396 -0.78 -16.51 12.71
CA VAL A 396 0.26 -16.12 11.75
C VAL A 396 -0.29 -16.14 10.34
N VAL A 397 -0.11 -15.03 9.62
CA VAL A 397 -0.57 -14.93 8.23
C VAL A 397 0.61 -14.64 7.31
N ARG A 398 0.74 -15.45 6.25
CA ARG A 398 1.72 -15.24 5.18
C ARG A 398 1.08 -14.58 3.99
N THR A 399 1.60 -13.43 3.60
CA THR A 399 1.09 -12.62 2.50
C THR A 399 2.16 -12.49 1.42
N ARG A 400 1.89 -13.04 0.23
CA ARG A 400 2.76 -12.92 -0.94
C ARG A 400 2.50 -11.64 -1.70
N PHE A 401 3.51 -11.15 -2.42
CA PHE A 401 3.43 -9.97 -3.28
C PHE A 401 3.01 -8.70 -2.52
N ALA A 402 3.44 -8.54 -1.26
CA ALA A 402 3.04 -7.41 -0.44
C ALA A 402 3.61 -6.08 -0.92
N TYR A 403 4.87 -6.06 -1.38
CA TYR A 403 5.55 -4.84 -1.80
C TYR A 403 6.35 -5.04 -3.09
N PRO A 404 6.10 -4.26 -4.16
CA PRO A 404 6.96 -4.27 -5.36
C PRO A 404 8.32 -3.69 -5.01
N VAL A 405 9.40 -4.39 -5.37
CA VAL A 405 10.79 -3.97 -5.09
C VAL A 405 11.34 -3.18 -6.27
N TYR A 406 11.66 -1.92 -6.04
CA TYR A 406 12.25 -1.06 -7.07
C TYR A 406 13.77 -1.23 -7.09
N ASP A 407 14.27 -2.26 -7.78
CA ASP A 407 15.68 -2.42 -8.06
C ASP A 407 16.15 -1.41 -9.13
N LEU A 408 17.45 -1.35 -9.40
CA LEU A 408 17.99 -0.38 -10.37
C LEU A 408 17.52 -0.61 -11.82
N GLN A 409 16.94 -1.77 -12.13
CA GLN A 409 16.51 -2.16 -13.48
C GLN A 409 14.99 -2.23 -13.63
N TYR A 410 14.22 -2.04 -12.56
CA TYR A 410 12.77 -2.27 -12.55
C TYR A 410 12.03 -1.48 -13.65
N ALA A 411 12.43 -0.24 -13.91
CA ALA A 411 11.77 0.62 -14.92
C ALA A 411 11.91 0.05 -16.35
N GLY A 412 13.10 -0.48 -16.69
CA GLY A 412 13.33 -1.17 -17.97
C GLY A 412 12.50 -2.44 -18.10
N LYS A 413 12.42 -3.25 -17.03
CA LYS A 413 11.58 -4.45 -16.99
C LYS A 413 10.11 -4.11 -17.19
N LEU A 414 9.62 -3.06 -16.51
CA LEU A 414 8.24 -2.58 -16.66
C LEU A 414 7.94 -2.08 -18.07
N ALA A 415 8.87 -1.36 -18.70
CA ALA A 415 8.70 -0.88 -20.08
C ALA A 415 8.46 -2.05 -21.06
N VAL A 416 9.25 -3.13 -20.92
CA VAL A 416 9.11 -4.35 -21.76
C VAL A 416 7.75 -5.02 -21.52
N ILE A 417 7.35 -5.25 -20.27
CA ILE A 417 6.08 -5.91 -19.94
C ILE A 417 4.88 -5.06 -20.39
N ASN A 418 4.90 -3.76 -20.09
CA ASN A 418 3.82 -2.85 -20.47
C ASN A 418 3.72 -2.70 -21.99
N GLY A 419 4.84 -2.72 -22.72
CA GLY A 419 4.86 -2.74 -24.18
C GLY A 419 4.13 -3.95 -24.76
N PHE A 420 4.32 -5.13 -24.16
CA PHE A 420 3.58 -6.34 -24.52
C PHE A 420 2.08 -6.23 -24.19
N LEU A 421 1.72 -5.82 -22.97
CA LEU A 421 0.31 -5.78 -22.56
C LEU A 421 -0.51 -4.72 -23.30
N LYS A 422 0.11 -3.62 -23.73
CA LYS A 422 -0.54 -2.54 -24.48
C LYS A 422 -1.02 -2.97 -25.88
N GLN A 423 -0.58 -4.12 -26.40
CA GLN A 423 -1.02 -4.65 -27.70
C GLN A 423 -2.45 -5.22 -27.66
N PHE A 424 -2.99 -5.43 -26.46
CA PHE A 424 -4.27 -6.09 -26.27
C PHE A 424 -5.36 -5.07 -25.90
N ASP A 425 -6.15 -4.69 -26.90
CA ASP A 425 -7.32 -3.84 -26.68
C ASP A 425 -8.31 -4.54 -25.75
N GLY A 426 -8.84 -3.81 -24.77
CA GLY A 426 -9.74 -4.35 -23.76
C GLY A 426 -9.06 -5.01 -22.55
N LEU A 427 -7.75 -5.25 -22.55
CA LEU A 427 -7.01 -5.73 -21.38
C LEU A 427 -6.40 -4.57 -20.59
N HIS A 428 -6.82 -4.42 -19.35
CA HIS A 428 -6.40 -3.32 -18.47
C HIS A 428 -5.70 -3.82 -17.22
N ILE A 429 -4.78 -3.04 -16.69
CA ILE A 429 -4.08 -3.31 -15.43
C ILE A 429 -4.37 -2.21 -14.40
N VAL A 430 -4.55 -2.58 -13.15
CA VAL A 430 -4.87 -1.62 -12.07
C VAL A 430 -4.37 -2.11 -10.71
N GLY A 431 -4.21 -1.17 -9.79
CA GLY A 431 -3.83 -1.45 -8.41
C GLY A 431 -2.34 -1.72 -8.18
N ARG A 432 -1.98 -1.93 -6.91
CA ARG A 432 -0.59 -2.01 -6.44
C ARG A 432 0.23 -3.09 -7.13
N THR A 433 -0.25 -4.32 -7.14
CA THR A 433 0.45 -5.47 -7.71
C THR A 433 0.27 -5.56 -9.22
N GLY A 434 -0.90 -5.19 -9.74
CA GLY A 434 -1.21 -5.22 -11.16
C GLY A 434 -0.42 -4.19 -11.97
N THR A 435 -0.03 -3.06 -11.38
CA THR A 435 0.78 -2.04 -12.04
C THR A 435 2.22 -1.98 -11.53
N PHE A 436 2.60 -2.86 -10.60
CA PHE A 436 3.91 -2.86 -9.94
C PHE A 436 4.25 -1.50 -9.33
N ARG A 437 3.28 -0.85 -8.66
CA ARG A 437 3.45 0.46 -8.03
C ARG A 437 3.24 0.37 -6.52
N TYR A 438 4.02 1.14 -5.76
CA TYR A 438 3.84 1.24 -4.33
C TYR A 438 2.68 2.19 -3.99
N ASN A 439 1.46 1.69 -4.18
CA ASN A 439 0.23 2.42 -3.86
C ASN A 439 -0.30 2.04 -2.47
N ASN A 440 -0.87 3.00 -1.76
CA ASN A 440 -1.72 2.72 -0.61
C ASN A 440 -3.13 2.31 -1.10
N ALA A 441 -4.02 1.98 -0.17
CA ALA A 441 -5.37 1.55 -0.52
C ALA A 441 -6.20 2.65 -1.20
N ASP A 442 -6.11 3.89 -0.71
CA ASP A 442 -6.72 5.08 -1.31
C ASP A 442 -6.29 5.28 -2.77
N HIS A 443 -4.98 5.24 -3.05
CA HIS A 443 -4.47 5.32 -4.43
C HIS A 443 -4.97 4.16 -5.30
N SER A 444 -5.05 2.95 -4.74
CA SER A 444 -5.51 1.78 -5.48
C SER A 444 -7.00 1.87 -5.81
N ILE A 445 -7.81 2.39 -4.90
CA ILE A 445 -9.23 2.67 -5.10
C ILE A 445 -9.42 3.76 -6.15
N GLU A 446 -8.71 4.88 -6.02
CA GLU A 446 -8.76 5.98 -6.98
C GLU A 446 -8.41 5.53 -8.40
N MET A 447 -7.33 4.75 -8.53
CA MET A 447 -6.99 4.11 -9.82
C MET A 447 -8.13 3.28 -10.37
N GLY A 448 -8.82 2.50 -9.52
CA GLY A 448 -9.95 1.67 -9.91
C GLY A 448 -11.13 2.48 -10.43
N LEU A 449 -11.51 3.54 -9.71
CA LEU A 449 -12.58 4.45 -10.09
C LEU A 449 -12.28 5.16 -11.41
N LEU A 450 -11.04 5.64 -11.59
CA LEU A 450 -10.63 6.31 -12.82
C LEU A 450 -10.55 5.34 -14.00
N LEU A 451 -10.08 4.09 -13.80
CA LEU A 451 -10.09 3.08 -14.85
C LEU A 451 -11.51 2.75 -15.31
N ALA A 452 -12.45 2.59 -14.36
CA ALA A 452 -13.86 2.39 -14.69
C ALA A 452 -14.39 3.52 -15.58
N ARG A 453 -14.12 4.76 -15.23
CA ARG A 453 -14.50 5.93 -16.03
C ARG A 453 -13.86 5.93 -17.41
N LYS A 454 -12.57 5.58 -17.51
CA LYS A 454 -11.90 5.43 -18.80
C LYS A 454 -12.59 4.39 -19.69
N ILE A 455 -12.96 3.23 -19.14
CA ILE A 455 -13.71 2.18 -19.85
C ILE A 455 -15.08 2.70 -20.32
N LEU A 456 -15.72 3.56 -19.53
CA LEU A 456 -16.98 4.23 -19.88
C LEU A 456 -16.82 5.39 -20.88
N GLY A 457 -15.60 5.67 -21.37
CA GLY A 457 -15.31 6.67 -22.40
C GLY A 457 -14.98 8.07 -21.89
N TYR A 458 -14.73 8.24 -20.58
CA TYR A 458 -14.23 9.52 -20.05
C TYR A 458 -12.75 9.69 -20.35
N ASP A 459 -12.33 10.91 -20.66
CA ASP A 459 -10.93 11.27 -20.87
C ASP A 459 -10.20 11.45 -19.53
N VAL A 460 -9.77 10.33 -18.95
CA VAL A 460 -9.04 10.28 -17.68
C VAL A 460 -7.90 9.28 -17.74
N ASP A 461 -6.82 9.55 -17.01
CA ASP A 461 -5.68 8.64 -16.90
C ASP A 461 -5.55 8.07 -15.47
N HIS A 462 -5.98 6.83 -15.28
CA HIS A 462 -5.83 6.12 -14.01
C HIS A 462 -4.37 5.88 -13.62
N MET A 463 -3.44 5.91 -14.59
CA MET A 463 -2.02 5.76 -14.34
C MET A 463 -1.36 7.05 -13.82
N ALA A 464 -2.07 8.19 -13.85
CA ALA A 464 -1.58 9.44 -13.26
C ALA A 464 -1.70 9.49 -11.73
N VAL A 465 -2.49 8.59 -11.12
CA VAL A 465 -2.60 8.51 -9.65
C VAL A 465 -1.24 8.20 -9.02
N ASN A 466 -0.91 8.90 -7.92
CA ASN A 466 0.35 8.74 -7.17
C ASN A 466 1.61 8.92 -8.02
N THR A 467 1.55 9.74 -9.07
CA THR A 467 2.71 10.15 -9.85
C THR A 467 3.29 11.47 -9.37
N GLU A 468 2.58 12.18 -8.50
CA GLU A 468 3.05 13.41 -7.90
C GLU A 468 4.36 13.15 -7.15
N GLN A 469 5.32 14.02 -7.41
CA GLN A 469 6.67 13.88 -6.85
C GLN A 469 6.74 14.26 -5.37
N GLU A 470 5.60 14.47 -4.72
CA GLU A 470 5.49 14.85 -3.32
C GLU A 470 4.61 13.85 -2.57
N TYR A 471 5.23 13.03 -1.74
CA TYR A 471 4.49 12.24 -0.75
C TYR A 471 4.13 13.17 0.40
N HIS A 472 2.87 13.53 0.44
CA HIS A 472 2.38 14.49 1.40
C HIS A 472 1.93 13.80 2.70
N GLU A 473 2.86 13.55 3.58
CA GLU A 473 2.55 13.51 5.02
C GLU A 473 2.57 14.93 5.64
N ILE A 474 2.70 15.98 4.83
CA ILE A 474 2.88 17.38 5.24
C ILE A 474 1.65 18.21 4.83
N LYS A 475 0.97 18.88 5.78
CA LYS A 475 -0.03 19.92 5.46
C LYS A 475 0.69 21.05 4.70
N GLN A 476 0.38 21.23 3.42
CA GLN A 476 0.61 22.52 2.78
C GLN A 476 -0.48 23.50 3.21
N SER A 477 -0.13 24.80 3.33
CA SER A 477 -1.11 25.82 3.63
C SER A 477 -2.29 25.73 2.65
N ASP A 478 -3.51 25.91 3.15
CA ASP A 478 -4.78 25.73 2.44
C ASP A 478 -4.88 26.43 1.07
N GLN A 479 -3.97 27.34 0.79
CA GLN A 479 -3.95 28.13 -0.43
C GLN A 479 -3.26 27.42 -1.61
N ILE A 480 -2.15 26.70 -1.35
CA ILE A 480 -1.43 25.94 -2.38
C ILE A 480 -2.20 24.65 -2.75
N ALA A 481 -2.89 24.07 -1.79
CA ALA A 481 -3.75 22.90 -2.03
C ALA A 481 -4.95 23.23 -2.95
N ARG A 482 -5.47 24.46 -2.91
CA ARG A 482 -6.54 24.90 -3.83
C ARG A 482 -6.06 25.11 -5.25
N ASP A 483 -4.88 25.71 -5.45
CA ASP A 483 -4.35 26.04 -6.78
C ASP A 483 -3.97 24.78 -7.58
N HIS A 484 -3.43 23.74 -6.93
CA HIS A 484 -3.15 22.45 -7.58
C HIS A 484 -4.41 21.60 -7.82
N TYR A 485 -5.41 21.73 -6.96
CA TYR A 485 -6.69 21.04 -7.11
C TYR A 485 -7.52 21.60 -8.30
N GLU A 486 -7.43 22.91 -8.55
CA GLU A 486 -8.13 23.54 -9.66
C GLU A 486 -7.49 23.24 -11.04
N ALA A 487 -6.22 22.86 -11.07
CA ALA A 487 -5.48 22.67 -12.33
C ALA A 487 -5.56 21.27 -12.95
N GLY A 488 -5.94 20.20 -12.23
CA GLY A 488 -5.78 18.87 -12.80
C GLY A 488 -6.70 17.73 -12.38
N THR A 489 -7.52 17.85 -11.35
CA THR A 489 -8.26 16.71 -10.79
C THR A 489 -9.74 16.95 -10.49
N ARG A 490 -10.36 17.95 -11.08
CA ARG A 490 -11.83 18.04 -11.02
C ARG A 490 -12.42 16.83 -11.70
N MET A 491 -13.14 16.02 -10.95
CA MET A 491 -14.10 15.09 -11.55
C MET A 491 -15.00 15.90 -12.48
N PRO A 492 -15.04 15.62 -13.79
CA PRO A 492 -15.87 16.40 -14.69
C PRO A 492 -17.33 16.33 -14.21
N PRO A 493 -18.07 17.46 -14.27
CA PRO A 493 -19.46 17.47 -13.92
C PRO A 493 -20.21 16.47 -14.80
N ARG A 494 -21.14 15.71 -14.21
CA ARG A 494 -22.02 14.77 -14.93
C ARG A 494 -22.66 15.47 -16.13
N LYS A 495 -22.20 15.19 -17.34
CA LYS A 495 -22.99 15.40 -18.54
C LYS A 495 -23.76 14.12 -18.81
N PHE A 496 -24.95 14.03 -18.26
CA PHE A 496 -25.95 13.10 -18.75
C PHE A 496 -26.40 13.62 -20.13
N THR A 497 -25.84 13.10 -21.20
CA THR A 497 -26.52 13.13 -22.48
C THR A 497 -27.26 11.81 -22.56
N SER A 498 -28.60 11.89 -22.44
CA SER A 498 -29.45 10.76 -22.82
C SER A 498 -29.15 10.42 -24.27
N PRO A 499 -28.98 9.14 -24.62
CA PRO A 499 -28.95 8.76 -26.03
C PRO A 499 -30.32 9.01 -26.60
N THR A 500 -30.38 9.83 -27.65
CA THR A 500 -31.55 9.95 -28.55
C THR A 500 -31.70 8.70 -29.36
#